data_1ad6338536f7e14e7aa73ded697c9580
#
_entry.id   1ad6338536f7e14e7aa73ded697c9580
#
_cell.length_a   1.000
_cell.length_b   1.000
_cell.length_c   1.000
_cell.angle_alpha   90.00
_cell.angle_beta   90.00
_cell.angle_gamma   90.00
#
_symmetry.space_group_name_H-M   'P 1'
#
loop_
_entity.id
_entity.type
_entity.pdbx_description
1 polymer ?
#
loop_
_entity_poly.entity_id
_entity_poly.type
_entity_poly.pdbx_seq_one_letter_code
_entity_poly.pdbx_strand_id
1 'polypeptide(L)'
;MSNFTFIVIGASVASFLATGGYALIPREFYDPACNIKGNISYNGGQRIYHVPGQHYYVETRISFTKGERWFCSEADAQAAGWRRAGY
;
A
#
# COMPACT_ATOMS: atom_id res chain seq x y z
N MET A 1 26.42 22.83 10.64
CA MET A 1 25.51 22.87 9.51
C MET A 1 24.35 21.89 9.60
N SER A 2 24.53 20.75 10.20
CA SER A 2 23.52 19.70 10.29
C SER A 2 22.19 20.15 10.95
N ASN A 3 22.23 20.87 12.07
CA ASN A 3 21.01 21.25 12.81
C ASN A 3 20.09 22.17 12.01
N PHE A 4 20.66 23.13 11.29
CA PHE A 4 19.88 24.02 10.43
C PHE A 4 19.23 23.24 9.28
N THR A 5 19.99 22.35 8.66
CA THR A 5 19.49 21.54 7.55
C THR A 5 18.31 20.65 7.98
N PHE A 6 18.41 20.00 9.15
CA PHE A 6 17.32 19.17 9.68
C PHE A 6 16.08 19.98 9.99
N ILE A 7 16.22 21.17 10.55
CA ILE A 7 15.08 22.05 10.84
C ILE A 7 14.36 22.46 9.56
N VAL A 8 15.10 22.81 8.50
CA VAL A 8 14.51 23.20 7.21
C VAL A 8 13.76 22.02 6.58
N ILE A 9 14.34 20.83 6.60
CA ILE A 9 13.70 19.63 6.06
C ILE A 9 12.42 19.32 6.84
N GLY A 10 12.45 19.37 8.15
CA GLY A 10 11.27 19.11 8.99
C GLY A 10 10.14 20.10 8.74
N ALA A 11 10.45 21.38 8.63
CA ALA A 11 9.47 22.42 8.33
C ALA A 11 8.85 22.24 6.95
N SER A 12 9.65 21.84 5.94
CA SER A 12 9.16 21.60 4.59
C SER A 12 8.19 20.42 4.55
N VAL A 13 8.48 19.33 5.27
CA VAL A 13 7.59 18.17 5.35
C VAL A 13 6.27 18.54 6.01
N ALA A 14 6.30 19.25 7.13
CA ALA A 14 5.10 19.67 7.84
C ALA A 14 4.22 20.60 6.97
N SER A 15 4.82 21.56 6.28
CA SER A 15 4.09 22.45 5.36
C SER A 15 3.47 21.68 4.19
N PHE A 16 4.19 20.73 3.62
CA PHE A 16 3.70 19.89 2.53
C PHE A 16 2.43 19.16 2.95
N LEU A 17 2.42 18.50 4.10
CA LEU A 17 1.25 17.77 4.61
C LEU A 17 0.10 18.71 4.96
N ALA A 18 0.38 19.84 5.61
CA ALA A 18 -0.62 20.81 6.03
C ALA A 18 -1.33 21.50 4.86
N THR A 19 -0.65 21.67 3.73
CA THR A 19 -1.18 22.34 2.53
C THR A 19 -1.75 21.41 1.48
N GLY A 20 -2.03 20.15 1.83
CA GLY A 20 -2.64 19.20 0.91
C GLY A 20 -1.67 18.27 0.23
N GLY A 21 -0.42 18.24 0.66
CA GLY A 21 0.58 17.32 0.12
C GLY A 21 0.23 15.84 0.29
N TYR A 22 -0.68 15.53 1.23
CA TYR A 22 -1.21 14.17 1.40
C TYR A 22 -1.83 13.62 0.11
N ALA A 23 -2.30 14.47 -0.80
CA ALA A 23 -2.86 14.04 -2.08
C ALA A 23 -1.84 13.36 -2.99
N LEU A 24 -0.54 13.54 -2.72
CA LEU A 24 0.54 12.87 -3.44
C LEU A 24 0.93 11.54 -2.80
N ILE A 25 0.42 11.25 -1.59
CA ILE A 25 0.63 9.95 -0.95
C ILE A 25 -0.34 8.96 -1.60
N PRO A 26 0.12 7.78 -2.04
CA PRO A 26 -0.77 6.79 -2.60
C PRO A 26 -1.93 6.48 -1.66
N ARG A 27 -3.13 6.45 -2.21
CA ARG A 27 -4.38 6.29 -1.46
C ARG A 27 -4.38 5.04 -0.57
N GLU A 28 -3.71 3.99 -1.00
CA GLU A 28 -3.61 2.72 -0.29
C GLU A 28 -2.96 2.83 1.10
N PHE A 29 -2.21 3.89 1.37
CA PHE A 29 -1.53 4.07 2.66
C PHE A 29 -2.40 4.72 3.74
N TYR A 30 -3.50 5.38 3.37
CA TYR A 30 -4.31 6.09 4.36
C TYR A 30 -5.81 5.83 4.26
N ASP A 31 -6.30 5.28 3.16
CA ASP A 31 -7.73 5.08 2.94
C ASP A 31 -8.14 3.67 3.34
N PRO A 32 -8.97 3.49 4.39
CA PRO A 32 -9.41 2.17 4.81
C PRO A 32 -10.31 1.47 3.78
N ALA A 33 -10.84 2.19 2.79
CA ALA A 33 -11.55 1.58 1.68
C ALA A 33 -10.63 0.81 0.74
N CYS A 34 -9.31 1.06 0.80
CA CYS A 34 -8.31 0.30 0.05
C CYS A 34 -8.01 -0.99 0.81
N ASN A 35 -8.87 -1.98 0.65
CA ASN A 35 -8.89 -3.20 1.43
C ASN A 35 -8.57 -4.47 0.62
N ILE A 36 -8.07 -4.33 -0.59
CA ILE A 36 -7.63 -5.45 -1.40
C ILE A 36 -6.18 -5.77 -1.03
N LYS A 37 -5.93 -6.99 -0.57
CA LYS A 37 -4.62 -7.43 -0.09
C LYS A 37 -3.81 -8.05 -1.21
N GLY A 38 -2.79 -7.33 -1.70
CA GLY A 38 -1.83 -7.87 -2.67
C GLY A 38 -0.71 -8.62 -1.97
N ASN A 39 -0.71 -9.93 -2.10
CA ASN A 39 0.19 -10.84 -1.39
C ASN A 39 1.05 -11.63 -2.38
N ILE A 40 2.30 -11.86 -2.03
CA ILE A 40 3.20 -12.69 -2.84
C ILE A 40 3.21 -14.09 -2.23
N SER A 41 2.77 -15.07 -3.04
CA SER A 41 2.64 -16.45 -2.61
C SER A 41 3.99 -17.06 -2.25
N TYR A 42 4.03 -17.84 -1.17
CA TYR A 42 5.19 -18.66 -0.83
C TYR A 42 5.55 -19.64 -1.94
N ASN A 43 4.54 -20.18 -2.58
CA ASN A 43 4.73 -21.19 -3.64
C ASN A 43 4.88 -20.52 -4.98
N GLY A 44 6.11 -20.27 -5.42
CA GLY A 44 6.41 -19.74 -6.74
C GLY A 44 6.44 -18.22 -6.85
N GLY A 45 6.22 -17.47 -5.74
CA GLY A 45 6.32 -16.01 -5.76
C GLY A 45 5.28 -15.30 -6.60
N GLN A 46 4.11 -15.92 -6.79
CA GLN A 46 3.04 -15.34 -7.59
C GLN A 46 2.39 -14.14 -6.90
N ARG A 47 2.10 -13.11 -7.67
CA ARG A 47 1.39 -11.92 -7.20
C ARG A 47 -0.11 -12.17 -7.27
N ILE A 48 -0.70 -12.41 -6.10
CA ILE A 48 -2.14 -12.67 -5.97
C ILE A 48 -2.77 -11.63 -5.05
N TYR A 49 -4.04 -11.30 -5.28
CA TYR A 49 -4.74 -10.42 -4.37
C TYR A 49 -5.96 -11.12 -3.76
N HIS A 50 -6.24 -10.79 -2.50
CA HIS A 50 -7.39 -11.29 -1.76
C HIS A 50 -8.39 -10.16 -1.54
N VAL A 51 -9.67 -10.43 -1.80
CA VAL A 51 -10.74 -9.50 -1.47
C VAL A 51 -11.38 -9.89 -0.14
N PRO A 52 -12.00 -8.92 0.59
CA PRO A 52 -12.73 -9.24 1.81
C PRO A 52 -13.78 -10.34 1.57
N GLY A 53 -13.84 -11.30 2.48
CA GLY A 53 -14.74 -12.45 2.37
C GLY A 53 -14.10 -13.70 1.79
N GLN A 54 -12.97 -13.60 1.12
CA GLN A 54 -12.24 -14.78 0.68
C GLN A 54 -11.63 -15.55 1.85
N HIS A 55 -11.44 -16.85 1.69
CA HIS A 55 -11.06 -17.77 2.75
C HIS A 55 -9.81 -17.32 3.52
N TYR A 56 -8.76 -16.94 2.82
CA TYR A 56 -7.49 -16.55 3.42
C TYR A 56 -7.31 -15.05 3.63
N TYR A 57 -8.37 -14.26 3.41
CA TYR A 57 -8.23 -12.80 3.49
C TYR A 57 -7.78 -12.32 4.87
N VAL A 58 -8.45 -12.78 5.93
CA VAL A 58 -8.17 -12.31 7.30
C VAL A 58 -6.75 -12.71 7.74
N GLU A 59 -6.32 -13.90 7.36
CA GLU A 59 -5.02 -14.44 7.73
C GLU A 59 -3.86 -13.82 6.96
N THR A 60 -4.12 -13.26 5.78
CA THR A 60 -3.09 -12.69 4.93
C THR A 60 -2.60 -11.37 5.51
N ARG A 61 -1.31 -11.28 5.74
CA ARG A 61 -0.64 -10.07 6.22
C ARG A 61 0.14 -9.45 5.09
N ILE A 62 0.11 -8.11 5.02
CA ILE A 62 0.81 -7.36 3.98
C ILE A 62 2.15 -6.92 4.51
N SER A 63 3.22 -7.32 3.82
CA SER A 63 4.59 -6.92 4.12
C SER A 63 5.13 -6.07 2.98
N PHE A 64 5.22 -4.76 3.21
CA PHE A 64 5.73 -3.82 2.22
C PHE A 64 7.19 -4.12 1.84
N THR A 65 7.97 -4.64 2.77
CA THR A 65 9.38 -4.97 2.53
C THR A 65 9.55 -6.13 1.55
N LYS A 66 8.51 -6.95 1.38
CA LYS A 66 8.51 -8.05 0.41
C LYS A 66 7.91 -7.67 -0.93
N GLY A 67 7.50 -6.41 -1.10
CA GLY A 67 6.81 -5.95 -2.31
C GLY A 67 5.31 -6.18 -2.30
N GLU A 68 4.74 -6.59 -1.18
CA GLU A 68 3.31 -6.73 -0.99
C GLU A 68 2.66 -5.37 -0.75
N ARG A 69 1.39 -5.22 -1.13
CA ARG A 69 0.72 -3.92 -1.00
C ARG A 69 -0.80 -4.07 -0.94
N TRP A 70 -1.45 -3.00 -0.47
CA TRP A 70 -2.89 -2.85 -0.54
C TRP A 70 -3.28 -2.23 -1.87
N PHE A 71 -4.46 -2.61 -2.38
CA PHE A 71 -5.07 -1.97 -3.55
C PHE A 71 -6.43 -1.40 -3.17
N CYS A 72 -6.83 -0.38 -3.89
CA CYS A 72 -8.12 0.30 -3.64
C CYS A 72 -9.27 -0.29 -4.44
N SER A 73 -8.97 -1.18 -5.39
CA SER A 73 -9.95 -1.92 -6.15
C SER A 73 -9.31 -3.14 -6.80
N GLU A 74 -10.14 -4.10 -7.21
CA GLU A 74 -9.64 -5.24 -7.99
C GLU A 74 -9.08 -4.78 -9.34
N ALA A 75 -9.70 -3.78 -9.95
CA ALA A 75 -9.21 -3.22 -11.21
C ALA A 75 -7.78 -2.66 -11.07
N ASP A 76 -7.50 -1.98 -9.96
CA ASP A 76 -6.16 -1.46 -9.69
C ASP A 76 -5.17 -2.60 -9.53
N ALA A 77 -5.54 -3.65 -8.82
CA ALA A 77 -4.67 -4.82 -8.63
C ALA A 77 -4.37 -5.51 -9.96
N GLN A 78 -5.37 -5.70 -10.78
CA GLN A 78 -5.22 -6.32 -12.11
C GLN A 78 -4.36 -5.46 -13.03
N ALA A 79 -4.56 -4.14 -13.00
CA ALA A 79 -3.75 -3.21 -13.79
C ALA A 79 -2.27 -3.25 -13.38
N ALA A 80 -1.99 -3.56 -12.12
CA ALA A 80 -0.62 -3.70 -11.62
C ALA A 80 -0.04 -5.10 -11.88
N GLY A 81 -0.76 -5.99 -12.53
CA GLY A 81 -0.28 -7.33 -12.88
C GLY A 81 -0.57 -8.42 -11.85
N TRP A 82 -1.46 -8.15 -10.92
CA TRP A 82 -1.86 -9.11 -9.88
C TRP A 82 -3.12 -9.86 -10.32
N ARG A 83 -3.25 -11.12 -9.91
CA ARG A 83 -4.44 -11.92 -10.17
C ARG A 83 -5.18 -12.26 -8.88
N ARG A 84 -6.48 -12.47 -9.01
CA ARG A 84 -7.32 -12.82 -7.86
C ARG A 84 -6.94 -14.20 -7.30
N ALA A 85 -6.88 -14.33 -5.98
CA ALA A 85 -6.72 -15.61 -5.31
C ALA A 85 -7.91 -16.52 -5.61
N GLY A 86 -7.67 -17.84 -5.65
CA GLY A 86 -8.72 -18.81 -5.96
C GLY A 86 -9.72 -19.03 -4.83
N TYR A 87 -9.36 -18.59 -3.62
CA TYR A 87 -10.20 -18.81 -2.44
C TYR A 87 -10.56 -17.52 -1.74
#